data_c29d92c7d4a7f4d4fcd6babb5361fc52
#
_entry.id   c29d92c7d4a7f4d4fcd6babb5361fc52
#
_cell.length_a   1.000
_cell.length_b   1.000
_cell.length_c   1.000
_cell.angle_alpha   90.00
_cell.angle_beta   90.00
_cell.angle_gamma   90.00
#
_symmetry.space_group_name_H-M   'P 1'
#
loop_
_entity.id
_entity.type
_entity.pdbx_description
1 polymer ?
#
loop_
_entity_poly.entity_id
_entity_poly.type
_entity_poly.pdbx_seq_one_letter_code
_entity_poly.pdbx_strand_id
1 'polypeptide(L)'
;ALLESYAGQEDDTDSSEKKEELPNIIVVMNESFSDLNVLGDFTTNEDYMPYLHSLQNGAENTVTGYLNVSVCGGNTANTEFEFLTGNSMAFLPQGSIPYQQYITKELPALPAYLASLGYETVATHPYYADGWDRDKVYPLLGFSESIFKDQYWGAGYVRKYVSDNSCVDKIIELYEKKEEGTPLFVFNVTMQNHGGYSDTYDNFTPDITVEGVESTPLSQYLSLVRLSDQALEKLISYFEETDEKTIVVFFGDHQPNDTVAAPILNLNGMTTKTLTEDQLKLRYEVPYVIWANYDIDAESGKDTSANYLAADVLHYAGISEN
;
A
#
# COMPACT_ATOMS: atom_id res chain seq x y z
N ALA A 1 29.90 -11.64 -18.43
CA ALA A 1 30.61 -12.93 -18.45
C ALA A 1 30.00 -14.02 -17.57
N LEU A 2 29.16 -13.67 -16.57
CA LEU A 2 28.46 -14.68 -15.73
C LEU A 2 27.04 -14.98 -16.23
N LEU A 3 26.43 -14.10 -17.03
CA LEU A 3 25.09 -14.28 -17.63
C LEU A 3 25.13 -15.01 -18.97
N GLU A 4 26.31 -15.18 -19.61
CA GLU A 4 26.47 -15.89 -20.90
C GLU A 4 26.65 -17.41 -20.73
N SER A 5 26.84 -17.95 -19.54
CA SER A 5 27.06 -19.39 -19.34
C SER A 5 25.78 -20.22 -19.15
N TYR A 6 24.61 -19.60 -19.11
CA TYR A 6 23.31 -20.29 -18.96
C TYR A 6 22.45 -20.36 -20.24
N ALA A 7 22.91 -19.80 -21.34
CA ALA A 7 22.23 -19.93 -22.62
C ALA A 7 22.80 -21.14 -23.40
N GLY A 8 22.36 -22.35 -23.10
CA GLY A 8 22.74 -23.53 -23.85
C GLY A 8 22.52 -24.86 -23.19
N GLN A 9 21.28 -25.21 -22.89
CA GLN A 9 20.80 -26.59 -22.89
C GLN A 9 19.31 -26.56 -23.29
N GLU A 10 19.07 -26.70 -24.59
CA GLU A 10 17.76 -27.15 -25.09
C GLU A 10 17.67 -28.63 -24.75
N ASP A 11 17.01 -29.00 -23.67
CA ASP A 11 16.50 -30.36 -23.47
C ASP A 11 15.08 -30.43 -24.04
N ASP A 12 14.98 -31.07 -25.19
CA ASP A 12 13.75 -31.50 -25.84
C ASP A 12 13.05 -32.52 -24.93
N THR A 13 12.31 -32.05 -23.92
CA THR A 13 11.31 -32.85 -23.24
C THR A 13 9.96 -32.23 -23.51
N ASP A 14 9.22 -32.87 -24.42
CA ASP A 14 7.78 -32.75 -24.63
C ASP A 14 7.06 -32.99 -23.29
N SER A 15 6.95 -31.95 -22.47
CA SER A 15 6.04 -31.86 -21.34
C SER A 15 5.07 -30.73 -21.63
N SER A 16 3.83 -31.08 -21.91
CA SER A 16 2.69 -30.22 -21.81
C SER A 16 2.51 -29.81 -20.33
N GLU A 17 3.46 -29.10 -19.74
CA GLU A 17 3.28 -28.40 -18.50
C GLU A 17 2.22 -27.34 -18.76
N LYS A 18 1.06 -27.48 -18.11
CA LYS A 18 0.09 -26.41 -17.99
C LYS A 18 0.89 -25.23 -17.47
N LYS A 19 1.04 -24.16 -18.27
CA LYS A 19 1.58 -22.90 -17.82
C LYS A 19 0.78 -22.53 -16.57
N GLU A 20 1.42 -22.51 -15.42
CA GLU A 20 0.75 -22.11 -14.18
C GLU A 20 0.18 -20.71 -14.41
N GLU A 21 -1.11 -20.56 -14.16
CA GLU A 21 -1.81 -19.31 -14.38
C GLU A 21 -1.33 -18.29 -13.34
N LEU A 22 -0.67 -17.23 -13.83
CA LEU A 22 -0.16 -16.16 -12.97
C LEU A 22 -1.33 -15.42 -12.31
N PRO A 23 -1.31 -15.14 -11.00
CA PRO A 23 -2.37 -14.42 -10.33
C PRO A 23 -2.39 -12.95 -10.72
N ASN A 24 -3.54 -12.29 -10.64
CA ASN A 24 -3.60 -10.84 -10.61
C ASN A 24 -2.95 -10.33 -9.31
N ILE A 25 -2.23 -9.21 -9.38
CA ILE A 25 -1.56 -8.60 -8.24
C ILE A 25 -2.12 -7.20 -8.04
N ILE A 26 -2.91 -7.01 -6.99
CA ILE A 26 -3.57 -5.75 -6.66
C ILE A 26 -2.90 -5.15 -5.43
N VAL A 27 -2.25 -4.02 -5.58
CA VAL A 27 -1.52 -3.33 -4.50
C VAL A 27 -2.17 -2.00 -4.22
N VAL A 28 -2.56 -1.79 -2.98
CA VAL A 28 -3.06 -0.51 -2.46
C VAL A 28 -2.09 0.01 -1.41
N MET A 29 -1.37 1.08 -1.73
CA MET A 29 -0.64 1.87 -0.76
C MET A 29 -1.55 3.00 -0.28
N ASN A 30 -2.02 2.90 0.96
CA ASN A 30 -3.03 3.79 1.52
C ASN A 30 -2.38 4.97 2.24
N GLU A 31 -2.75 6.17 1.81
CA GLU A 31 -2.26 7.44 2.35
C GLU A 31 -2.43 7.52 3.87
N SER A 32 -1.34 7.76 4.60
CA SER A 32 -1.30 7.94 6.05
C SER A 32 -2.01 6.82 6.86
N PHE A 33 -2.12 5.61 6.33
CA PHE A 33 -2.83 4.51 7.00
C PHE A 33 -1.92 3.86 8.05
N SER A 34 -2.28 4.00 9.32
CA SER A 34 -1.51 3.38 10.40
C SER A 34 -2.38 3.03 11.62
N ASP A 35 -2.01 1.95 12.28
CA ASP A 35 -2.57 1.59 13.57
C ASP A 35 -1.80 2.32 14.68
N LEU A 36 -2.45 3.31 15.31
CA LEU A 36 -1.82 4.12 16.35
C LEU A 36 -1.62 3.37 17.69
N ASN A 37 -2.13 2.14 17.83
CA ASN A 37 -1.86 1.29 19.00
C ASN A 37 -0.36 0.97 19.14
N VAL A 38 0.43 1.04 18.07
CA VAL A 38 1.88 0.92 18.14
C VAL A 38 2.54 2.03 18.98
N LEU A 39 1.87 3.18 19.15
CA LEU A 39 2.38 4.32 19.92
C LEU A 39 2.06 4.25 21.41
N GLY A 40 1.20 3.32 21.82
CA GLY A 40 0.77 3.10 23.20
C GLY A 40 -0.73 2.88 23.33
N ASP A 41 -1.16 2.50 24.51
CA ASP A 41 -2.54 2.12 24.81
C ASP A 41 -3.48 3.34 24.78
N PHE A 42 -4.63 3.18 24.14
CA PHE A 42 -5.77 4.10 24.21
C PHE A 42 -7.07 3.37 23.91
N THR A 43 -8.19 3.95 24.30
CA THR A 43 -9.51 3.40 24.09
C THR A 43 -10.34 4.31 23.20
N THR A 44 -10.98 3.75 22.20
CA THR A 44 -11.92 4.44 21.30
C THR A 44 -13.36 4.02 21.58
N ASN A 45 -14.33 4.83 21.17
CA ASN A 45 -15.75 4.48 21.28
C ASN A 45 -16.12 3.25 20.45
N GLU A 46 -15.45 3.03 19.31
CA GLU A 46 -15.58 1.87 18.44
C GLU A 46 -14.19 1.53 17.86
N ASP A 47 -13.97 0.28 17.49
CA ASP A 47 -12.76 -0.10 16.78
C ASP A 47 -12.67 0.65 15.43
N TYR A 48 -11.56 1.33 15.18
CA TYR A 48 -11.34 2.13 13.96
C TYR A 48 -10.72 1.35 12.80
N MET A 49 -10.36 0.06 13.01
CA MET A 49 -9.80 -0.84 12.00
C MET A 49 -10.32 -2.27 12.20
N PRO A 50 -11.64 -2.50 12.36
CA PRO A 50 -12.16 -3.81 12.75
C PRO A 50 -11.87 -4.90 11.73
N TYR A 51 -11.85 -4.57 10.44
CA TYR A 51 -11.57 -5.56 9.41
C TYR A 51 -10.08 -5.95 9.40
N LEU A 52 -9.17 -5.00 9.41
CA LEU A 52 -7.73 -5.28 9.53
C LEU A 52 -7.41 -6.09 10.79
N HIS A 53 -7.97 -5.69 11.94
CA HIS A 53 -7.75 -6.43 13.19
C HIS A 53 -8.29 -7.87 13.12
N SER A 54 -9.38 -8.09 12.37
CA SER A 54 -9.89 -9.44 12.14
C SER A 54 -8.92 -10.28 11.30
N LEU A 55 -8.30 -9.70 10.28
CA LEU A 55 -7.29 -10.36 9.44
C LEU A 55 -6.02 -10.70 10.24
N GLN A 56 -5.59 -9.80 11.12
CA GLN A 56 -4.42 -10.01 12.01
C GLN A 56 -4.62 -11.15 13.02
N ASN A 57 -5.86 -11.53 13.32
CA ASN A 57 -6.19 -12.62 14.23
C ASN A 57 -6.11 -14.02 13.60
N GLY A 58 -5.38 -14.18 12.50
CA GLY A 58 -5.11 -15.48 11.89
C GLY A 58 -6.14 -15.88 10.84
N ALA A 59 -6.54 -14.96 9.97
CA ALA A 59 -7.37 -15.25 8.83
C ALA A 59 -6.65 -16.19 7.84
N GLU A 60 -7.40 -17.08 7.20
CA GLU A 60 -6.88 -18.01 6.18
C GLU A 60 -6.32 -17.22 4.98
N ASN A 61 -5.31 -17.78 4.32
CA ASN A 61 -4.69 -17.21 3.13
C ASN A 61 -4.24 -15.74 3.31
N THR A 62 -3.82 -15.39 4.53
CA THR A 62 -3.53 -14.01 4.91
C THR A 62 -2.19 -13.91 5.65
N VAL A 63 -1.37 -12.96 5.22
CA VAL A 63 -0.13 -12.56 5.91
C VAL A 63 -0.29 -11.15 6.41
N THR A 64 -0.03 -10.94 7.70
CA THR A 64 -0.12 -9.61 8.33
C THR A 64 1.10 -9.33 9.20
N GLY A 65 1.41 -8.05 9.37
CA GLY A 65 2.47 -7.57 10.23
C GLY A 65 2.61 -6.06 10.15
N TYR A 66 3.72 -5.56 10.63
CA TYR A 66 4.09 -4.17 10.47
C TYR A 66 5.20 -4.00 9.44
N LEU A 67 5.06 -2.96 8.65
CA LEU A 67 6.00 -2.54 7.63
C LEU A 67 6.82 -1.36 8.15
N ASN A 68 8.14 -1.52 8.19
CA ASN A 68 9.03 -0.40 8.48
C ASN A 68 9.17 0.46 7.22
N VAL A 69 8.78 1.73 7.33
CA VAL A 69 8.88 2.74 6.27
C VAL A 69 9.93 3.78 6.62
N SER A 70 10.47 4.47 5.63
CA SER A 70 11.57 5.43 5.83
C SER A 70 11.09 6.85 6.12
N VAL A 71 9.79 7.09 6.16
CA VAL A 71 9.19 8.41 6.29
C VAL A 71 8.05 8.44 7.30
N CYS A 72 7.78 9.62 7.86
CA CYS A 72 6.71 9.84 8.81
C CYS A 72 6.08 11.22 8.55
N GLY A 73 4.76 11.30 8.49
CA GLY A 73 4.02 12.53 8.32
C GLY A 73 4.06 13.13 6.91
N GLY A 74 4.50 12.36 5.90
CA GLY A 74 4.58 12.77 4.50
C GLY A 74 5.71 12.10 3.73
N ASN A 75 5.94 12.54 2.49
CA ASN A 75 6.91 11.99 1.54
C ASN A 75 6.53 10.59 1.02
N THR A 76 5.27 10.39 0.71
CA THR A 76 4.66 9.17 0.15
C THR A 76 5.52 8.53 -0.95
N ALA A 77 6.09 9.35 -1.87
CA ALA A 77 6.94 8.88 -2.96
C ALA A 77 8.18 8.09 -2.53
N ASN A 78 8.64 8.25 -1.29
CA ASN A 78 9.78 7.50 -0.78
C ASN A 78 9.39 6.04 -0.47
N THR A 79 8.22 5.81 0.09
CA THR A 79 7.67 4.46 0.30
C THR A 79 7.31 3.79 -1.03
N GLU A 80 6.76 4.54 -2.00
CA GLU A 80 6.58 4.04 -3.37
C GLU A 80 7.91 3.56 -3.98
N PHE A 81 8.96 4.39 -3.86
CA PHE A 81 10.30 4.07 -4.37
C PHE A 81 10.84 2.78 -3.73
N GLU A 82 10.75 2.64 -2.42
CA GLU A 82 11.22 1.43 -1.72
C GLU A 82 10.46 0.19 -2.17
N PHE A 83 9.12 0.25 -2.21
CA PHE A 83 8.30 -0.88 -2.63
C PHE A 83 8.52 -1.25 -4.11
N LEU A 84 8.46 -0.29 -5.01
CA LEU A 84 8.51 -0.56 -6.45
C LEU A 84 9.89 -0.96 -6.96
N THR A 85 10.97 -0.54 -6.28
CA THR A 85 12.34 -0.77 -6.77
C THR A 85 13.15 -1.74 -5.91
N GLY A 86 12.69 -2.08 -4.70
CA GLY A 86 13.48 -2.85 -3.73
C GLY A 86 14.70 -2.11 -3.17
N ASN A 87 14.89 -0.84 -3.53
CA ASN A 87 15.99 -0.04 -2.99
C ASN A 87 15.58 0.58 -1.66
N SER A 88 16.57 0.84 -0.78
CA SER A 88 16.31 1.47 0.51
C SER A 88 16.74 2.94 0.53
N MET A 89 15.88 3.78 1.13
CA MET A 89 16.20 5.18 1.43
C MET A 89 17.42 5.36 2.35
N ALA A 90 17.78 4.32 3.10
CA ALA A 90 18.94 4.33 4.01
C ALA A 90 20.28 4.63 3.31
N PHE A 91 20.37 4.39 2.00
CA PHE A 91 21.57 4.65 1.20
C PHE A 91 21.58 6.02 0.50
N LEU A 92 20.54 6.83 0.71
CA LEU A 92 20.41 8.16 0.12
C LEU A 92 20.61 9.26 1.19
N PRO A 93 21.05 10.45 0.80
CA PRO A 93 21.14 11.58 1.72
C PRO A 93 19.82 11.87 2.41
N GLN A 94 19.86 12.27 3.67
CA GLN A 94 18.66 12.66 4.42
C GLN A 94 17.87 13.75 3.67
N GLY A 95 16.53 13.57 3.59
CA GLY A 95 15.65 14.48 2.87
C GLY A 95 15.62 14.26 1.35
N SER A 96 16.24 13.19 0.85
CA SER A 96 16.12 12.81 -0.57
C SER A 96 14.69 12.45 -0.94
N ILE A 97 14.33 12.81 -2.17
CA ILE A 97 13.09 12.40 -2.84
C ILE A 97 13.49 11.78 -4.18
N PRO A 98 13.64 10.45 -4.26
CA PRO A 98 14.19 9.79 -5.44
C PRO A 98 13.46 10.11 -6.73
N TYR A 99 12.14 10.21 -6.70
CA TYR A 99 11.31 10.56 -7.83
C TYR A 99 11.70 11.88 -8.48
N GLN A 100 12.04 12.88 -7.68
CA GLN A 100 12.38 14.21 -8.16
C GLN A 100 13.88 14.43 -8.41
N GLN A 101 14.74 13.57 -7.88
CA GLN A 101 16.18 13.83 -7.85
C GLN A 101 17.00 12.79 -8.59
N TYR A 102 16.57 11.53 -8.65
CA TYR A 102 17.43 10.44 -9.09
C TYR A 102 16.84 9.62 -10.24
N ILE A 103 15.52 9.50 -10.36
CA ILE A 103 14.90 8.72 -11.44
C ILE A 103 14.76 9.59 -12.68
N THR A 104 15.78 9.54 -13.53
CA THR A 104 15.85 10.30 -14.78
C THR A 104 15.93 9.42 -16.04
N LYS A 105 15.92 8.11 -15.87
CA LYS A 105 15.95 7.07 -16.90
C LYS A 105 15.29 5.80 -16.35
N GLU A 106 15.03 4.86 -17.23
CA GLU A 106 14.52 3.54 -16.85
C GLU A 106 15.37 2.91 -15.74
N LEU A 107 14.65 2.38 -14.74
CA LEU A 107 15.22 1.73 -13.57
C LEU A 107 14.60 0.34 -13.46
N PRO A 108 15.37 -0.74 -13.16
CA PRO A 108 14.81 -2.03 -12.80
C PRO A 108 13.84 -1.87 -11.64
N ALA A 109 12.58 -2.27 -11.85
CA ALA A 109 11.51 -2.10 -10.87
C ALA A 109 10.46 -3.20 -11.04
N LEU A 110 9.63 -3.40 -10.03
CA LEU A 110 8.58 -4.42 -10.01
C LEU A 110 7.65 -4.34 -11.24
N PRO A 111 7.15 -3.16 -11.67
CA PRO A 111 6.28 -3.09 -12.84
C PRO A 111 6.97 -3.57 -14.11
N ALA A 112 8.24 -3.17 -14.35
CA ALA A 112 9.01 -3.61 -15.51
C ALA A 112 9.24 -5.13 -15.50
N TYR A 113 9.52 -5.71 -14.34
CA TYR A 113 9.67 -7.14 -14.16
C TYR A 113 8.37 -7.89 -14.48
N LEU A 114 7.24 -7.46 -13.89
CA LEU A 114 5.94 -8.06 -14.15
C LEU A 114 5.49 -7.91 -15.61
N ALA A 115 5.75 -6.76 -16.24
CA ALA A 115 5.52 -6.57 -17.68
C ALA A 115 6.29 -7.59 -18.51
N SER A 116 7.53 -7.93 -18.14
CA SER A 116 8.33 -8.95 -18.84
C SER A 116 7.76 -10.37 -18.72
N LEU A 117 6.92 -10.62 -17.70
CA LEU A 117 6.18 -11.87 -17.51
C LEU A 117 4.82 -11.87 -18.22
N GLY A 118 4.44 -10.76 -18.86
CA GLY A 118 3.19 -10.62 -19.60
C GLY A 118 2.04 -9.98 -18.84
N TYR A 119 2.31 -9.34 -17.70
CA TYR A 119 1.29 -8.55 -16.98
C TYR A 119 0.95 -7.27 -17.73
N GLU A 120 -0.33 -6.91 -17.72
CA GLU A 120 -0.75 -5.52 -17.86
C GLU A 120 -0.41 -4.77 -16.57
N THR A 121 0.30 -3.62 -16.65
CA THR A 121 0.81 -2.91 -15.48
C THR A 121 0.24 -1.51 -15.41
N VAL A 122 -0.61 -1.24 -14.41
CA VAL A 122 -1.35 0.01 -14.27
C VAL A 122 -1.03 0.67 -12.94
N ALA A 123 -0.58 1.92 -12.98
CA ALA A 123 -0.51 2.78 -11.79
C ALA A 123 -1.75 3.66 -11.70
N THR A 124 -2.31 3.86 -10.51
CA THR A 124 -3.45 4.76 -10.32
C THR A 124 -3.31 5.60 -9.07
N HIS A 125 -3.54 6.92 -9.20
CA HIS A 125 -3.47 7.89 -8.11
C HIS A 125 -4.53 8.98 -8.30
N PRO A 126 -5.51 9.12 -7.39
CA PRO A 126 -6.64 10.03 -7.54
C PRO A 126 -6.26 11.50 -7.24
N TYR A 127 -5.10 11.93 -7.69
CA TYR A 127 -4.59 13.29 -7.52
C TYR A 127 -3.85 13.76 -8.79
N TYR A 128 -3.19 14.92 -8.73
CA TYR A 128 -2.51 15.51 -9.90
C TYR A 128 -1.31 14.67 -10.33
N ALA A 129 -1.17 14.51 -11.63
CA ALA A 129 -0.15 13.69 -12.27
C ALA A 129 1.28 14.18 -11.98
N ASP A 130 1.47 15.50 -11.88
CA ASP A 130 2.75 16.14 -11.57
C ASP A 130 3.13 16.07 -10.07
N GLY A 131 2.22 15.59 -9.20
CA GLY A 131 2.53 15.33 -7.80
C GLY A 131 3.65 14.31 -7.66
N TRP A 132 4.78 14.71 -7.08
CA TRP A 132 6.01 13.92 -6.99
C TRP A 132 6.61 13.52 -8.37
N ASP A 133 6.28 14.22 -9.48
CA ASP A 133 6.66 13.88 -10.86
C ASP A 133 6.22 12.46 -11.30
N ARG A 134 5.09 11.94 -10.77
CA ARG A 134 4.62 10.58 -11.08
C ARG A 134 4.35 10.36 -12.56
N ASP A 135 3.87 11.39 -13.27
CA ASP A 135 3.66 11.36 -14.73
C ASP A 135 4.94 11.04 -15.53
N LYS A 136 6.09 11.42 -14.98
CA LYS A 136 7.40 11.14 -15.59
C LYS A 136 8.04 9.86 -15.08
N VAL A 137 7.83 9.56 -13.77
CA VAL A 137 8.52 8.45 -13.10
C VAL A 137 7.87 7.11 -13.37
N TYR A 138 6.54 7.00 -13.32
CA TYR A 138 5.86 5.73 -13.52
C TYR A 138 6.19 5.04 -14.85
N PRO A 139 6.24 5.74 -16.00
CA PRO A 139 6.72 5.12 -17.24
C PRO A 139 8.17 4.61 -17.17
N LEU A 140 9.05 5.31 -16.42
CA LEU A 140 10.45 4.90 -16.25
C LEU A 140 10.60 3.67 -15.33
N LEU A 141 9.60 3.39 -14.49
CA LEU A 141 9.53 2.19 -13.67
C LEU A 141 8.85 1.00 -14.40
N GLY A 142 8.30 1.22 -15.59
CA GLY A 142 7.72 0.17 -16.42
C GLY A 142 6.21 0.00 -16.33
N PHE A 143 5.47 0.98 -15.80
CA PHE A 143 4.02 0.97 -15.95
C PHE A 143 3.60 1.25 -17.38
N SER A 144 2.70 0.43 -17.92
CA SER A 144 2.14 0.60 -19.27
C SER A 144 1.07 1.69 -19.32
N GLU A 145 0.36 1.91 -18.20
CA GLU A 145 -0.65 2.93 -18.06
C GLU A 145 -0.56 3.62 -16.69
N SER A 146 -0.90 4.90 -16.65
CA SER A 146 -0.99 5.68 -15.41
C SER A 146 -2.28 6.51 -15.39
N ILE A 147 -3.11 6.30 -14.37
CA ILE A 147 -4.44 6.91 -14.22
C ILE A 147 -4.39 7.91 -13.07
N PHE A 148 -4.75 9.16 -13.37
CA PHE A 148 -4.73 10.25 -12.41
C PHE A 148 -6.13 10.85 -12.18
N LYS A 149 -6.22 11.86 -11.34
CA LYS A 149 -7.46 12.48 -10.84
C LYS A 149 -8.49 12.79 -11.92
N ASP A 150 -8.07 13.28 -13.07
CA ASP A 150 -8.94 13.65 -14.19
C ASP A 150 -9.62 12.45 -14.88
N GLN A 151 -9.13 11.23 -14.58
CA GLN A 151 -9.69 9.97 -15.07
C GLN A 151 -10.56 9.23 -14.02
N TYR A 152 -10.78 9.84 -12.84
CA TYR A 152 -11.67 9.34 -11.79
C TYR A 152 -13.09 9.91 -11.93
N TRP A 153 -13.71 9.70 -13.09
CA TRP A 153 -15.04 10.24 -13.40
C TRP A 153 -16.11 9.61 -12.51
N GLY A 154 -16.96 10.47 -11.92
CA GLY A 154 -18.04 10.02 -11.06
C GLY A 154 -17.61 9.56 -9.66
N ALA A 155 -16.34 9.73 -9.30
CA ALA A 155 -15.83 9.34 -7.99
C ALA A 155 -16.51 10.09 -6.84
N GLY A 156 -16.75 9.39 -5.74
CA GLY A 156 -17.15 9.99 -4.47
C GLY A 156 -15.97 10.68 -3.79
N TYR A 157 -16.27 11.66 -2.95
CA TYR A 157 -15.29 12.42 -2.21
C TYR A 157 -15.55 12.36 -0.71
N VAL A 158 -14.47 12.22 0.05
CA VAL A 158 -14.44 12.44 1.50
C VAL A 158 -13.58 13.65 1.76
N ARG A 159 -14.10 14.61 2.47
CA ARG A 159 -13.49 15.96 2.56
C ARG A 159 -13.29 16.54 1.16
N LYS A 160 -12.06 16.81 0.76
CA LYS A 160 -11.67 17.37 -0.55
C LYS A 160 -10.98 16.36 -1.48
N TYR A 161 -10.85 15.12 -1.03
CA TYR A 161 -10.13 14.07 -1.75
C TYR A 161 -11.08 12.99 -2.26
N VAL A 162 -10.69 12.33 -3.32
CA VAL A 162 -11.38 11.12 -3.81
C VAL A 162 -11.35 10.07 -2.71
N SER A 163 -12.48 9.42 -2.47
CA SER A 163 -12.60 8.40 -1.41
C SER A 163 -11.83 7.12 -1.77
N ASP A 164 -11.35 6.41 -0.76
CA ASP A 164 -10.71 5.11 -0.94
C ASP A 164 -11.70 4.09 -1.52
N ASN A 165 -12.97 4.21 -1.17
CA ASN A 165 -14.02 3.41 -1.80
C ASN A 165 -14.08 3.60 -3.31
N SER A 166 -13.88 4.83 -3.82
CA SER A 166 -13.81 5.10 -5.27
C SER A 166 -12.49 4.62 -5.89
N CYS A 167 -11.41 4.55 -5.11
CA CYS A 167 -10.17 3.88 -5.56
C CYS A 167 -10.42 2.38 -5.77
N VAL A 168 -11.12 1.74 -4.85
CA VAL A 168 -11.53 0.33 -4.99
C VAL A 168 -12.42 0.13 -6.22
N ASP A 169 -13.41 1.01 -6.45
CA ASP A 169 -14.24 0.95 -7.66
C ASP A 169 -13.41 1.06 -8.94
N LYS A 170 -12.38 1.90 -8.94
CA LYS A 170 -11.46 2.02 -10.09
C LYS A 170 -10.62 0.74 -10.29
N ILE A 171 -10.15 0.11 -9.23
CA ILE A 171 -9.42 -1.17 -9.29
C ILE A 171 -10.33 -2.26 -9.88
N ILE A 172 -11.57 -2.36 -9.41
CA ILE A 172 -12.57 -3.31 -9.92
C ILE A 172 -12.85 -3.04 -11.40
N GLU A 173 -13.03 -1.76 -11.78
CA GLU A 173 -13.24 -1.37 -13.19
C GLU A 173 -12.07 -1.82 -14.08
N LEU A 174 -10.83 -1.68 -13.63
CA LEU A 174 -9.64 -2.12 -14.36
C LEU A 174 -9.61 -3.65 -14.50
N TYR A 175 -9.88 -4.37 -13.41
CA TYR A 175 -9.95 -5.83 -13.44
C TYR A 175 -11.04 -6.35 -14.40
N GLU A 176 -12.23 -5.75 -14.38
CA GLU A 176 -13.34 -6.15 -15.27
C GLU A 176 -13.08 -5.83 -16.75
N LYS A 177 -12.22 -4.86 -17.04
CA LYS A 177 -11.91 -4.42 -18.41
C LYS A 177 -10.62 -5.01 -18.99
N LYS A 178 -9.80 -5.67 -18.16
CA LYS A 178 -8.56 -6.28 -18.65
C LYS A 178 -8.83 -7.30 -19.76
N GLU A 179 -7.84 -7.56 -20.59
CA GLU A 179 -7.91 -8.61 -21.58
C GLU A 179 -8.00 -9.99 -20.89
N GLU A 180 -8.94 -10.83 -21.34
CA GLU A 180 -9.14 -12.19 -20.80
C GLU A 180 -7.83 -13.01 -20.91
N GLY A 181 -7.43 -13.65 -19.82
CA GLY A 181 -6.21 -14.45 -19.74
C GLY A 181 -4.91 -13.64 -19.58
N THR A 182 -4.98 -12.31 -19.56
CA THR A 182 -3.82 -11.46 -19.25
C THR A 182 -3.81 -11.16 -17.76
N PRO A 183 -2.73 -11.48 -17.02
CA PRO A 183 -2.63 -11.12 -15.61
C PRO A 183 -2.48 -9.61 -15.45
N LEU A 184 -3.12 -9.07 -14.42
CA LEU A 184 -3.15 -7.63 -14.15
C LEU A 184 -2.31 -7.29 -12.91
N PHE A 185 -1.44 -6.30 -13.02
CA PHE A 185 -0.80 -5.63 -11.89
C PHE A 185 -1.34 -4.21 -11.74
N VAL A 186 -2.01 -3.94 -10.63
CA VAL A 186 -2.45 -2.59 -10.27
C VAL A 186 -1.66 -2.11 -9.06
N PHE A 187 -1.06 -0.93 -9.16
CA PHE A 187 -0.50 -0.19 -8.04
C PHE A 187 -1.32 1.07 -7.81
N ASN A 188 -2.13 1.06 -6.76
CA ASN A 188 -2.98 2.20 -6.38
C ASN A 188 -2.37 2.94 -5.19
N VAL A 189 -2.17 4.24 -5.32
CA VAL A 189 -1.81 5.13 -4.21
C VAL A 189 -3.02 6.00 -3.89
N THR A 190 -3.58 5.88 -2.69
CA THR A 190 -4.79 6.62 -2.33
C THR A 190 -4.49 8.07 -1.90
N MET A 191 -5.53 8.85 -1.59
CA MET A 191 -5.39 10.26 -1.19
C MET A 191 -6.36 10.66 -0.08
N GLN A 192 -7.35 9.83 0.27
CA GLN A 192 -8.44 10.18 1.18
C GLN A 192 -7.94 10.71 2.53
N ASN A 193 -6.94 10.03 3.11
CA ASN A 193 -6.45 10.36 4.45
C ASN A 193 -5.36 11.43 4.49
N HIS A 194 -5.03 12.05 3.36
CA HIS A 194 -4.01 13.11 3.30
C HIS A 194 -4.27 14.23 4.31
N GLY A 195 -3.22 14.76 4.90
CA GLY A 195 -3.23 15.69 6.01
C GLY A 195 -4.10 16.94 5.84
N GLY A 196 -4.22 17.70 6.93
CA GLY A 196 -5.14 18.81 7.09
C GLY A 196 -6.38 18.36 7.88
N TYR A 197 -6.18 17.75 9.04
CA TYR A 197 -7.25 17.15 9.86
C TYR A 197 -7.97 18.15 10.79
N SER A 198 -7.74 19.45 10.64
CA SER A 198 -8.35 20.49 11.49
C SER A 198 -9.56 21.16 10.88
N ASP A 199 -9.74 21.03 9.56
CA ASP A 199 -10.85 21.65 8.84
C ASP A 199 -12.11 20.80 8.94
N THR A 200 -13.27 21.45 8.94
CA THR A 200 -14.59 20.78 8.87
C THR A 200 -15.11 20.77 7.44
N TYR A 201 -15.85 19.69 7.10
CA TYR A 201 -16.40 19.49 5.77
C TYR A 201 -17.85 19.02 5.86
N ASP A 202 -18.72 19.52 4.98
CA ASP A 202 -20.14 19.14 4.96
C ASP A 202 -20.37 17.67 4.58
N ASN A 203 -19.41 17.07 3.88
CA ASN A 203 -19.47 15.67 3.39
C ASN A 203 -18.68 14.68 4.26
N PHE A 204 -18.21 15.10 5.44
CA PHE A 204 -17.48 14.23 6.36
C PHE A 204 -17.67 14.66 7.81
N THR A 205 -18.21 13.77 8.62
CA THR A 205 -18.37 13.95 10.07
C THR A 205 -17.57 12.89 10.79
N PRO A 206 -16.54 13.25 11.58
CA PRO A 206 -15.80 12.30 12.40
C PRO A 206 -16.72 11.65 13.44
N ASP A 207 -16.60 10.34 13.63
CA ASP A 207 -17.40 9.54 14.55
C ASP A 207 -16.54 8.71 15.53
N ILE A 208 -15.24 8.58 15.28
CA ILE A 208 -14.32 7.92 16.19
C ILE A 208 -13.76 8.93 17.19
N THR A 209 -13.90 8.63 18.47
CA THR A 209 -13.41 9.44 19.58
C THR A 209 -12.52 8.62 20.50
N VAL A 210 -11.58 9.29 21.16
CA VAL A 210 -10.63 8.66 22.11
C VAL A 210 -10.99 9.07 23.53
N GLU A 211 -11.10 8.09 24.44
CA GLU A 211 -11.42 8.34 25.84
C GLU A 211 -10.37 9.25 26.49
N GLY A 212 -10.85 10.31 27.16
CA GLY A 212 -9.98 11.27 27.85
C GLY A 212 -9.19 12.22 26.95
N VAL A 213 -9.45 12.23 25.62
CA VAL A 213 -8.77 13.11 24.68
C VAL A 213 -9.77 13.93 23.86
N GLU A 214 -9.64 15.26 23.92
CA GLU A 214 -10.36 16.18 23.05
C GLU A 214 -9.39 16.66 21.95
N SER A 215 -9.42 16.01 20.78
CA SER A 215 -8.55 16.36 19.64
C SER A 215 -9.29 16.16 18.32
N THR A 216 -9.66 17.26 17.68
CA THR A 216 -10.27 17.23 16.35
C THR A 216 -9.38 16.53 15.31
N PRO A 217 -8.06 16.81 15.24
CA PRO A 217 -7.20 16.10 14.30
C PRO A 217 -7.17 14.59 14.50
N LEU A 218 -7.10 14.12 15.74
CA LEU A 218 -7.07 12.69 16.05
C LEU A 218 -8.40 12.02 15.69
N SER A 219 -9.53 12.61 16.09
CA SER A 219 -10.86 12.07 15.77
C SER A 219 -11.09 12.02 14.24
N GLN A 220 -10.74 13.09 13.50
CA GLN A 220 -10.83 13.07 12.04
C GLN A 220 -9.96 11.97 11.42
N TYR A 221 -8.72 11.85 11.87
CA TYR A 221 -7.80 10.86 11.35
C TYR A 221 -8.32 9.43 11.58
N LEU A 222 -8.70 9.06 12.80
CA LEU A 222 -9.20 7.72 13.11
C LEU A 222 -10.49 7.40 12.34
N SER A 223 -11.37 8.39 12.17
CA SER A 223 -12.60 8.22 11.37
C SER A 223 -12.30 8.04 9.87
N LEU A 224 -11.24 8.67 9.35
CA LEU A 224 -10.77 8.44 7.97
C LEU A 224 -10.16 7.04 7.80
N VAL A 225 -9.35 6.61 8.76
CA VAL A 225 -8.78 5.25 8.79
C VAL A 225 -9.90 4.20 8.81
N ARG A 226 -11.01 4.44 9.56
CA ARG A 226 -12.18 3.57 9.55
C ARG A 226 -12.79 3.42 8.15
N LEU A 227 -12.86 4.50 7.36
CA LEU A 227 -13.33 4.45 5.98
C LEU A 227 -12.36 3.68 5.07
N SER A 228 -11.05 3.78 5.32
CA SER A 228 -10.06 3.00 4.59
C SER A 228 -10.13 1.51 4.91
N ASP A 229 -10.38 1.15 6.16
CA ASP A 229 -10.61 -0.22 6.60
C ASP A 229 -11.85 -0.83 5.92
N GLN A 230 -12.94 -0.07 5.79
CA GLN A 230 -14.12 -0.47 5.02
C GLN A 230 -13.83 -0.63 3.52
N ALA A 231 -12.95 0.20 2.96
CA ALA A 231 -12.54 0.06 1.57
C ALA A 231 -11.68 -1.20 1.35
N LEU A 232 -10.83 -1.56 2.32
CA LEU A 232 -10.09 -2.82 2.31
C LEU A 232 -11.05 -4.03 2.36
N GLU A 233 -12.05 -4.02 3.26
CA GLU A 233 -13.07 -5.05 3.34
C GLU A 233 -13.79 -5.23 2.00
N LYS A 234 -14.22 -4.13 1.37
CA LYS A 234 -14.87 -4.15 0.06
C LYS A 234 -13.97 -4.76 -1.02
N LEU A 235 -12.68 -4.40 -1.04
CA LEU A 235 -11.72 -4.89 -2.03
C LEU A 235 -11.53 -6.40 -1.92
N ILE A 236 -11.28 -6.89 -0.71
CA ILE A 236 -11.11 -8.32 -0.46
C ILE A 236 -12.39 -9.07 -0.76
N SER A 237 -13.55 -8.61 -0.26
CA SER A 237 -14.84 -9.26 -0.51
C SER A 237 -15.19 -9.36 -2.00
N TYR A 238 -14.77 -8.39 -2.82
CA TYR A 238 -14.95 -8.48 -4.26
C TYR A 238 -14.13 -9.63 -4.86
N PHE A 239 -12.85 -9.73 -4.51
CA PHE A 239 -11.96 -10.75 -5.07
C PHE A 239 -12.17 -12.15 -4.47
N GLU A 240 -12.80 -12.27 -3.29
CA GLU A 240 -13.28 -13.56 -2.77
C GLU A 240 -14.31 -14.25 -3.68
N GLU A 241 -15.09 -13.47 -4.41
CA GLU A 241 -16.14 -13.96 -5.29
C GLU A 241 -15.67 -14.18 -6.75
N THR A 242 -14.37 -13.95 -7.04
CA THR A 242 -13.81 -14.12 -8.40
C THR A 242 -13.11 -15.46 -8.58
N ASP A 243 -13.21 -16.03 -9.79
CA ASP A 243 -12.60 -17.32 -10.12
C ASP A 243 -11.10 -17.22 -10.44
N GLU A 244 -10.64 -16.04 -10.92
CA GLU A 244 -9.24 -15.83 -11.25
C GLU A 244 -8.40 -15.65 -9.98
N LYS A 245 -7.26 -16.34 -9.91
CA LYS A 245 -6.31 -16.17 -8.81
C LYS A 245 -5.93 -14.70 -8.67
N THR A 246 -6.10 -14.16 -7.48
CA THR A 246 -5.79 -12.77 -7.17
C THR A 246 -5.13 -12.66 -5.79
N ILE A 247 -4.06 -11.90 -5.73
CA ILE A 247 -3.40 -11.49 -4.49
C ILE A 247 -3.62 -9.98 -4.27
N VAL A 248 -4.10 -9.63 -3.09
CA VAL A 248 -4.33 -8.25 -2.66
C VAL A 248 -3.29 -7.89 -1.60
N VAL A 249 -2.61 -6.78 -1.82
CA VAL A 249 -1.64 -6.21 -0.89
C VAL A 249 -2.13 -4.83 -0.48
N PHE A 250 -2.24 -4.60 0.82
CA PHE A 250 -2.68 -3.32 1.36
C PHE A 250 -1.75 -2.89 2.48
N PHE A 251 -1.22 -1.67 2.42
CA PHE A 251 -0.31 -1.14 3.44
C PHE A 251 -0.35 0.38 3.50
N GLY A 252 0.04 0.93 4.66
CA GLY A 252 0.22 2.38 4.81
C GLY A 252 1.53 2.87 4.18
N ASP A 253 1.56 4.10 3.70
CA ASP A 253 2.76 4.74 3.19
C ASP A 253 3.62 5.36 4.30
N HIS A 254 2.99 5.89 5.35
CA HIS A 254 3.61 6.46 6.54
C HIS A 254 2.57 6.71 7.65
N GLN A 255 3.03 6.93 8.87
CA GLN A 255 2.17 7.42 9.94
C GLN A 255 1.77 8.90 9.73
N PRO A 256 0.67 9.36 10.35
CA PRO A 256 0.29 10.76 10.32
C PRO A 256 1.30 11.64 11.07
N ASN A 257 1.25 12.93 10.82
CA ASN A 257 2.11 13.89 11.50
C ASN A 257 1.82 14.02 13.02
N ASP A 258 2.64 14.78 13.72
CA ASP A 258 2.58 14.94 15.18
C ASP A 258 1.27 15.54 15.70
N THR A 259 0.49 16.27 14.90
CA THR A 259 -0.81 16.79 15.36
C THR A 259 -1.81 15.68 15.68
N VAL A 260 -1.66 14.53 15.04
CA VAL A 260 -2.46 13.33 15.27
C VAL A 260 -1.81 12.43 16.31
N ALA A 261 -0.50 12.19 16.20
CA ALA A 261 0.20 11.22 17.06
C ALA A 261 0.45 11.73 18.50
N ALA A 262 0.69 13.04 18.66
CA ALA A 262 1.04 13.60 19.98
C ALA A 262 -0.02 13.36 21.06
N PRO A 263 -1.34 13.44 20.81
CA PRO A 263 -2.34 13.10 21.85
C PRO A 263 -2.20 11.69 22.39
N ILE A 264 -1.93 10.68 21.54
CA ILE A 264 -1.75 9.29 21.95
C ILE A 264 -0.44 9.13 22.75
N LEU A 265 0.66 9.71 22.26
CA LEU A 265 1.92 9.72 22.99
C LEU A 265 1.78 10.35 24.38
N ASN A 266 1.04 11.47 24.49
CA ASN A 266 0.82 12.15 25.77
C ASN A 266 0.01 11.30 26.75
N LEU A 267 -1.00 10.56 26.29
CA LEU A 267 -1.74 9.60 27.13
C LEU A 267 -0.80 8.57 27.77
N ASN A 268 0.25 8.18 27.03
CA ASN A 268 1.23 7.18 27.45
C ASN A 268 2.47 7.80 28.12
N GLY A 269 2.39 9.06 28.57
CA GLY A 269 3.48 9.75 29.28
C GLY A 269 4.69 10.09 28.39
N MET A 270 4.53 10.07 27.07
CA MET A 270 5.56 10.36 26.07
C MET A 270 5.27 11.70 25.38
N THR A 271 6.29 12.28 24.76
CA THR A 271 6.14 13.44 23.87
C THR A 271 7.01 13.24 22.65
N THR A 272 6.65 13.84 21.53
CA THR A 272 7.42 13.76 20.26
C THR A 272 8.87 14.25 20.41
N LYS A 273 9.18 15.01 21.47
CA LYS A 273 10.51 15.55 21.73
C LYS A 273 11.38 14.68 22.66
N THR A 274 10.79 13.72 23.34
CA THR A 274 11.44 12.93 24.40
C THR A 274 11.39 11.43 24.11
N LEU A 275 11.07 11.03 22.89
CA LEU A 275 11.08 9.62 22.49
C LEU A 275 12.50 9.04 22.57
N THR A 276 12.62 7.85 23.13
CA THR A 276 13.83 7.03 22.98
C THR A 276 13.99 6.58 21.53
N GLU A 277 15.15 6.05 21.17
CA GLU A 277 15.37 5.50 19.81
C GLU A 277 14.34 4.39 19.46
N ASP A 278 14.04 3.52 20.40
CA ASP A 278 13.05 2.45 20.17
C ASP A 278 11.63 3.00 20.04
N GLN A 279 11.24 3.98 20.84
CA GLN A 279 9.95 4.66 20.69
C GLN A 279 9.85 5.46 19.39
N LEU A 280 10.97 6.04 18.94
CA LEU A 280 11.01 6.75 17.67
C LEU A 280 10.81 5.81 16.48
N LYS A 281 11.33 4.58 16.52
CA LYS A 281 11.12 3.56 15.48
C LYS A 281 9.64 3.26 15.28
N LEU A 282 8.84 3.22 16.36
CA LEU A 282 7.40 2.99 16.29
C LEU A 282 6.66 4.03 15.42
N ARG A 283 7.24 5.22 15.23
CA ARG A 283 6.71 6.26 14.33
C ARG A 283 6.91 5.95 12.85
N TYR A 284 7.63 4.89 12.53
CA TYR A 284 7.92 4.44 11.17
C TYR A 284 7.32 3.05 10.89
N GLU A 285 6.43 2.57 11.76
CA GLU A 285 5.71 1.32 11.58
C GLU A 285 4.29 1.60 11.07
N VAL A 286 3.91 0.90 10.01
CA VAL A 286 2.56 0.92 9.44
C VAL A 286 2.08 -0.52 9.23
N PRO A 287 0.78 -0.82 9.37
CA PRO A 287 0.28 -2.15 9.14
C PRO A 287 0.30 -2.53 7.67
N TYR A 288 0.45 -3.83 7.38
CA TYR A 288 0.25 -4.36 6.06
C TYR A 288 -0.52 -5.69 6.08
N VAL A 289 -1.14 -5.99 4.95
CA VAL A 289 -1.84 -7.25 4.66
C VAL A 289 -1.42 -7.73 3.28
N ILE A 290 -1.12 -9.02 3.15
CA ILE A 290 -1.13 -9.76 1.90
C ILE A 290 -2.24 -10.82 2.04
N TRP A 291 -3.22 -10.79 1.17
CA TRP A 291 -4.34 -11.72 1.13
C TRP A 291 -4.46 -12.32 -0.26
N ALA A 292 -4.84 -13.59 -0.36
CA ALA A 292 -5.08 -14.23 -1.64
C ALA A 292 -6.42 -15.00 -1.63
N ASN A 293 -7.10 -15.08 -2.78
CA ASN A 293 -8.26 -15.95 -2.94
C ASN A 293 -7.88 -17.41 -3.29
N TYR A 294 -6.64 -17.76 -3.07
CA TYR A 294 -6.09 -19.11 -3.23
C TYR A 294 -5.16 -19.44 -2.05
N ASP A 295 -4.81 -20.71 -1.90
CA ASP A 295 -4.02 -21.17 -0.77
C ASP A 295 -2.62 -20.56 -0.75
N ILE A 296 -2.31 -19.83 0.30
CA ILE A 296 -0.98 -19.35 0.68
C ILE A 296 -0.71 -19.67 2.15
N ASP A 297 0.56 -19.77 2.52
CA ASP A 297 0.95 -19.95 3.91
C ASP A 297 0.60 -18.70 4.72
N ALA A 298 -0.44 -18.81 5.56
CA ALA A 298 -0.89 -17.69 6.41
C ALA A 298 0.10 -17.45 7.55
N GLU A 299 0.41 -16.18 7.82
CA GLU A 299 1.33 -15.78 8.89
C GLU A 299 0.87 -14.46 9.52
N SER A 300 0.75 -14.41 10.86
CA SER A 300 0.42 -13.19 11.59
C SER A 300 1.66 -12.66 12.34
N GLY A 301 1.86 -11.34 12.32
CA GLY A 301 3.01 -10.71 12.98
C GLY A 301 4.33 -10.88 12.23
N LYS A 302 4.30 -11.04 10.93
CA LYS A 302 5.49 -11.04 10.07
C LYS A 302 5.91 -9.61 9.76
N ASP A 303 6.79 -9.04 10.56
CA ASP A 303 7.30 -7.70 10.33
C ASP A 303 8.37 -7.69 9.23
N THR A 304 8.32 -6.67 8.36
CA THR A 304 9.26 -6.50 7.26
C THR A 304 9.54 -5.00 7.01
N SER A 305 10.13 -4.64 5.88
CA SER A 305 10.31 -3.25 5.48
C SER A 305 9.86 -3.02 4.04
N ALA A 306 9.54 -1.77 3.69
CA ALA A 306 8.92 -1.42 2.42
C ALA A 306 9.72 -1.93 1.20
N ASN A 307 11.05 -1.93 1.28
CA ASN A 307 11.92 -2.40 0.20
C ASN A 307 11.97 -3.93 0.04
N TYR A 308 11.46 -4.70 1.01
CA TYR A 308 11.38 -6.18 0.91
C TYR A 308 9.96 -6.67 0.59
N LEU A 309 8.92 -5.85 0.82
CA LEU A 309 7.53 -6.26 0.66
C LEU A 309 7.23 -6.79 -0.76
N ALA A 310 7.82 -6.19 -1.81
CA ALA A 310 7.64 -6.67 -3.18
C ALA A 310 8.16 -8.10 -3.39
N ALA A 311 9.25 -8.48 -2.73
CA ALA A 311 9.78 -9.85 -2.79
C ALA A 311 8.84 -10.84 -2.10
N ASP A 312 8.27 -10.47 -0.93
CA ASP A 312 7.23 -11.27 -0.27
C ASP A 312 6.00 -11.44 -1.17
N VAL A 313 5.55 -10.38 -1.83
CA VAL A 313 4.42 -10.43 -2.79
C VAL A 313 4.70 -11.41 -3.92
N LEU A 314 5.88 -11.35 -4.54
CA LEU A 314 6.27 -12.27 -5.61
C LEU A 314 6.32 -13.72 -5.10
N HIS A 315 6.80 -13.94 -3.89
CA HIS A 315 6.82 -15.26 -3.26
C HIS A 315 5.42 -15.85 -3.12
N TYR A 316 4.49 -15.10 -2.53
CA TYR A 316 3.10 -15.57 -2.34
C TYR A 316 2.31 -15.61 -3.66
N ALA A 317 2.70 -14.84 -4.67
CA ALA A 317 2.15 -14.93 -6.02
C ALA A 317 2.66 -16.18 -6.80
N GLY A 318 3.56 -16.98 -6.23
CA GLY A 318 4.16 -18.12 -6.90
C GLY A 318 5.12 -17.74 -8.03
N ILE A 319 5.54 -16.49 -8.08
CA ILE A 319 6.53 -15.97 -9.04
C ILE A 319 7.91 -16.15 -8.38
N SER A 320 8.38 -17.40 -8.36
CA SER A 320 9.68 -17.71 -7.77
C SER A 320 10.82 -17.29 -8.70
N GLU A 321 11.95 -16.91 -8.10
CA GLU A 321 13.20 -16.71 -8.79
C GLU A 321 13.62 -17.98 -9.57
N ASN A 322 13.75 -17.84 -10.87
CA ASN A 322 14.52 -18.75 -11.72
C ASN A 322 15.85 -18.09 -12.07
#